data_954cc8fc81b2bbe1b3eda2c4f62bec40
#
_entry.id   954cc8fc81b2bbe1b3eda2c4f62bec40
#
_cell.length_a   1.000
_cell.length_b   1.000
_cell.length_c   1.000
_cell.angle_alpha   90.00
_cell.angle_beta   90.00
_cell.angle_gamma   90.00
#
_symmetry.space_group_name_H-M   'P 1'
#
loop_
_entity.id
_entity.type
_entity.pdbx_description
1 polymer ?
#
loop_
_entity_poly.entity_id
_entity_poly.type
_entity_poly.pdbx_seq_one_letter_code
_entity_poly.pdbx_strand_id
1 'polypeptide(L)'
;VSRETIARLEAMAAEDPVRFCQPHPCPGVYSSREDEEFWCYKCWGHALEQPMPGSNLAEFFRQQDLQFPLPAGFREERRITVSHGSDCMAVDCICDAYTPHLFDSIADFYLTTDLPTADLESTVYPAAPFGRNQPKVLPGQTRTDCNPRMNTSAGMLDRFVNAGIRYFSTANNHCYDYDEAGLLATLDELDRRGAAHSGTNRSPQEQTQALVLDVGGVRVAELSETFDLNDRAYEKKWLLNEVRFNDTPCDFTLIEQLIASAKAQKADIITLHAHWGWEFELYPHPKTVEYAHKLAEMGVDVIVGTHPHVSQPMEKYTYTQNGEQRSCLIFYSLGDFVSFHPQSRDSRITY
;
A
#
# COMPACT_ATOMS: atom_id res chain seq x y z
N VAL A 1 -14.98 -18.80 5.82
CA VAL A 1 -15.06 -19.03 7.28
C VAL A 1 -16.37 -19.74 7.58
N SER A 2 -16.36 -20.81 8.40
CA SER A 2 -17.57 -21.55 8.74
C SER A 2 -18.43 -20.76 9.75
N ARG A 3 -19.76 -21.02 9.76
CA ARG A 3 -20.64 -20.44 10.78
C ARG A 3 -20.21 -20.77 12.21
N GLU A 4 -19.63 -21.96 12.41
CA GLU A 4 -19.10 -22.40 13.70
C GLU A 4 -17.89 -21.55 14.12
N THR A 5 -16.99 -21.24 13.19
CA THR A 5 -15.83 -20.36 13.44
C THR A 5 -16.30 -18.95 13.81
N ILE A 6 -17.28 -18.40 13.09
CA ILE A 6 -17.84 -17.08 13.40
C ILE A 6 -18.44 -17.06 14.80
N ALA A 7 -19.30 -18.03 15.13
CA ALA A 7 -19.92 -18.10 16.45
C ALA A 7 -18.89 -18.25 17.58
N ARG A 8 -17.79 -18.97 17.33
CA ARG A 8 -16.69 -19.07 18.30
C ARG A 8 -15.97 -17.73 18.50
N LEU A 9 -15.67 -17.02 17.41
CA LEU A 9 -15.03 -15.71 17.48
C LEU A 9 -15.93 -14.68 18.18
N GLU A 10 -17.24 -14.69 17.92
CA GLU A 10 -18.23 -13.86 18.63
C GLU A 10 -18.26 -14.16 20.14
N ALA A 11 -18.19 -15.43 20.51
CA ALA A 11 -18.11 -15.83 21.92
C ALA A 11 -16.81 -15.34 22.58
N MET A 12 -15.67 -15.51 21.91
CA MET A 12 -14.38 -14.99 22.40
C MET A 12 -14.37 -13.47 22.56
N ALA A 13 -14.97 -12.74 21.62
CA ALA A 13 -15.10 -11.30 21.71
C ALA A 13 -16.06 -10.84 22.83
N ALA A 14 -17.08 -11.65 23.14
CA ALA A 14 -17.96 -11.37 24.27
C ALA A 14 -17.27 -11.61 25.64
N GLU A 15 -16.32 -12.54 25.69
CA GLU A 15 -15.50 -12.79 26.90
C GLU A 15 -14.41 -11.73 27.10
N ASP A 16 -13.78 -11.29 26.02
CA ASP A 16 -12.76 -10.21 26.04
C ASP A 16 -13.04 -9.18 24.93
N PRO A 17 -13.97 -8.24 25.17
CA PRO A 17 -14.37 -7.25 24.18
C PRO A 17 -13.26 -6.26 23.80
N VAL A 18 -12.17 -6.22 24.56
CA VAL A 18 -11.05 -5.31 24.31
C VAL A 18 -10.00 -5.96 23.38
N ARG A 19 -9.88 -7.29 23.40
CA ARG A 19 -8.82 -8.03 22.69
C ARG A 19 -8.75 -7.72 21.20
N PHE A 20 -9.89 -7.71 20.52
CA PHE A 20 -9.97 -7.53 19.07
C PHE A 20 -10.23 -6.07 18.65
N CYS A 21 -10.39 -5.16 19.62
CA CYS A 21 -10.56 -3.73 19.37
C CYS A 21 -9.23 -2.96 19.35
N GLN A 22 -8.11 -3.65 19.33
CA GLN A 22 -6.77 -3.05 19.35
C GLN A 22 -5.98 -3.51 18.14
N PRO A 23 -4.97 -2.73 17.69
CA PRO A 23 -4.01 -3.19 16.69
C PRO A 23 -3.34 -4.49 17.12
N HIS A 24 -2.96 -5.30 16.15
CA HIS A 24 -2.24 -6.56 16.42
C HIS A 24 -0.97 -6.29 17.23
N PRO A 25 -0.73 -7.02 18.33
CA PRO A 25 0.38 -6.71 19.25
C PRO A 25 1.77 -7.02 18.68
N CYS A 26 1.85 -7.90 17.69
CA CYS A 26 3.09 -8.31 17.05
C CYS A 26 3.16 -7.73 15.64
N PRO A 27 4.13 -6.86 15.32
CA PRO A 27 4.44 -6.53 13.93
C PRO A 27 4.99 -7.79 13.25
N GLY A 28 4.46 -8.15 12.09
CA GLY A 28 4.88 -9.35 11.35
C GLY A 28 3.72 -10.02 10.63
N VAL A 29 3.95 -11.18 10.05
CA VAL A 29 2.93 -11.95 9.32
C VAL A 29 2.09 -12.77 10.29
N TYR A 30 0.84 -13.07 9.94
CA TYR A 30 -0.01 -13.98 10.69
C TYR A 30 0.57 -15.40 10.66
N SER A 31 1.31 -15.76 11.70
CA SER A 31 2.09 -17.01 11.76
C SER A 31 1.52 -18.05 12.71
N SER A 32 0.51 -17.69 13.49
CA SER A 32 -0.13 -18.59 14.44
C SER A 32 -1.63 -18.69 14.22
N ARG A 33 -2.24 -19.73 14.82
CA ARG A 33 -3.69 -19.85 14.83
C ARG A 33 -4.37 -18.70 15.56
N GLU A 34 -3.74 -18.15 16.57
CA GLU A 34 -4.26 -17.01 17.31
C GLU A 34 -4.25 -15.75 16.44
N ASP A 35 -3.21 -15.54 15.63
CA ASP A 35 -3.12 -14.45 14.68
C ASP A 35 -4.18 -14.59 13.58
N GLU A 36 -4.40 -15.80 13.08
CA GLU A 36 -5.47 -16.08 12.11
C GLU A 36 -6.86 -15.76 12.69
N GLU A 37 -7.09 -16.12 13.96
CA GLU A 37 -8.34 -15.82 14.67
C GLU A 37 -8.53 -14.29 14.84
N PHE A 38 -7.47 -13.57 15.18
CA PHE A 38 -7.46 -12.13 15.31
C PHE A 38 -7.80 -11.46 13.97
N TRP A 39 -7.16 -11.88 12.90
CA TRP A 39 -7.44 -11.40 11.56
C TRP A 39 -8.89 -11.71 11.12
N CYS A 40 -9.33 -12.95 11.30
CA CYS A 40 -10.70 -13.32 10.98
C CYS A 40 -11.74 -12.49 11.74
N TYR A 41 -11.49 -12.18 13.00
CA TYR A 41 -12.39 -11.33 13.77
C TYR A 41 -12.42 -9.90 13.23
N LYS A 42 -11.29 -9.32 12.93
CA LYS A 42 -11.19 -7.98 12.32
C LYS A 42 -11.94 -7.90 10.99
N CYS A 43 -11.68 -8.85 10.11
CA CYS A 43 -12.29 -8.91 8.79
C CYS A 43 -13.81 -9.15 8.83
N TRP A 44 -14.30 -10.02 9.75
CA TRP A 44 -15.69 -10.48 9.76
C TRP A 44 -16.52 -9.90 10.91
N GLY A 45 -15.90 -9.59 12.03
CA GLY A 45 -16.57 -9.13 13.24
C GLY A 45 -16.91 -7.65 13.24
N HIS A 46 -16.32 -6.87 12.34
CA HIS A 46 -16.52 -5.41 12.22
C HIS A 46 -16.33 -4.66 13.55
N ALA A 47 -15.34 -5.06 14.34
CA ALA A 47 -15.02 -4.40 15.59
C ALA A 47 -14.61 -2.94 15.32
N LEU A 48 -15.15 -1.99 16.09
CA LEU A 48 -14.63 -0.63 16.10
C LEU A 48 -13.27 -0.65 16.80
N GLU A 49 -12.23 -0.57 16.00
CA GLU A 49 -10.89 -0.58 16.50
C GLU A 49 -10.54 0.70 17.25
N GLN A 50 -9.81 0.55 18.33
CA GLN A 50 -9.21 1.63 19.09
C GLN A 50 -7.69 1.63 18.84
N PRO A 51 -7.03 2.78 18.90
CA PRO A 51 -5.58 2.81 18.82
C PRO A 51 -4.95 2.03 19.97
N MET A 52 -3.73 1.56 19.77
CA MET A 52 -3.00 0.78 20.79
C MET A 52 -2.98 1.50 22.14
N PRO A 53 -3.34 0.82 23.24
CA PRO A 53 -3.37 1.42 24.57
C PRO A 53 -2.04 2.08 24.97
N GLY A 54 -2.14 3.30 25.50
CA GLY A 54 -0.96 4.08 25.90
C GLY A 54 -0.22 4.77 24.76
N SER A 55 -0.61 4.56 23.48
CA SER A 55 0.03 5.22 22.34
C SER A 55 -0.36 6.68 22.15
N ASN A 56 -1.48 7.10 22.73
CA ASN A 56 -2.09 8.44 22.54
C ASN A 56 -2.44 8.81 21.08
N LEU A 57 -2.46 7.85 20.17
CA LEU A 57 -2.63 8.10 18.72
C LEU A 57 -3.98 8.72 18.36
N ALA A 58 -5.07 8.38 19.07
CA ALA A 58 -6.37 8.99 18.80
C ALA A 58 -6.35 10.51 19.00
N GLU A 59 -5.73 10.97 20.07
CA GLU A 59 -5.58 12.40 20.35
C GLU A 59 -4.59 13.04 19.39
N PHE A 60 -3.48 12.38 19.12
CA PHE A 60 -2.46 12.82 18.19
C PHE A 60 -3.05 13.11 16.80
N PHE A 61 -3.80 12.16 16.23
CA PHE A 61 -4.41 12.35 14.91
C PHE A 61 -5.56 13.36 14.92
N ARG A 62 -6.33 13.47 16.00
CA ARG A 62 -7.40 14.48 16.11
C ARG A 62 -6.86 15.91 16.12
N GLN A 63 -5.63 16.11 16.57
CA GLN A 63 -4.97 17.42 16.64
C GLN A 63 -4.22 17.81 15.37
N GLN A 64 -4.19 16.96 14.34
CA GLN A 64 -3.46 17.25 13.11
C GLN A 64 -4.03 18.48 12.39
N ASP A 65 -3.14 19.40 12.04
CA ASP A 65 -3.41 20.50 11.10
C ASP A 65 -2.81 20.15 9.75
N LEU A 66 -3.65 19.74 8.82
CA LEU A 66 -3.24 19.35 7.47
C LEU A 66 -3.08 20.54 6.52
N GLN A 67 -3.11 21.77 7.00
CA GLN A 67 -2.88 22.95 6.16
C GLN A 67 -1.39 23.11 5.84
N PHE A 68 -1.11 23.37 4.57
CA PHE A 68 0.22 23.71 4.05
C PHE A 68 0.21 25.17 3.57
N PRO A 69 0.31 26.16 4.49
CA PRO A 69 0.29 27.56 4.11
C PRO A 69 1.52 27.89 3.28
N LEU A 70 1.29 28.58 2.18
CA LEU A 70 2.39 29.07 1.35
C LEU A 70 3.20 30.13 2.11
N PRO A 71 4.55 30.10 2.03
CA PRO A 71 5.40 31.09 2.67
C PRO A 71 5.06 32.52 2.22
N ALA A 72 5.26 33.49 3.11
CA ALA A 72 5.08 34.90 2.76
C ALA A 72 5.97 35.30 1.56
N GLY A 73 5.37 35.88 0.53
CA GLY A 73 6.07 36.24 -0.68
C GLY A 73 6.31 35.09 -1.67
N PHE A 74 5.75 33.92 -1.42
CA PHE A 74 5.79 32.81 -2.39
C PHE A 74 5.27 33.27 -3.75
N ARG A 75 5.99 32.93 -4.80
CA ARG A 75 5.57 33.13 -6.19
C ARG A 75 5.46 31.75 -6.84
N GLU A 76 4.28 31.44 -7.31
CA GLU A 76 4.05 30.23 -8.07
C GLU A 76 4.71 30.32 -9.45
N GLU A 77 5.71 29.49 -9.71
CA GLU A 77 6.35 29.36 -11.01
C GLU A 77 5.77 28.21 -11.82
N ARG A 78 5.42 27.13 -11.13
CA ARG A 78 4.84 25.90 -11.69
C ARG A 78 3.88 25.29 -10.68
N ARG A 79 2.86 24.63 -11.21
CA ARG A 79 1.93 23.83 -10.42
C ARG A 79 1.72 22.50 -11.12
N ILE A 80 1.75 21.43 -10.35
CA ILE A 80 1.28 20.12 -10.75
C ILE A 80 0.25 19.64 -9.75
N THR A 81 -0.59 18.73 -10.20
CA THR A 81 -1.54 17.99 -9.36
C THR A 81 -1.23 16.51 -9.43
N VAL A 82 -1.17 15.86 -8.28
CA VAL A 82 -0.96 14.42 -8.15
C VAL A 82 -2.13 13.83 -7.40
N SER A 83 -2.69 12.75 -7.90
CA SER A 83 -3.69 11.95 -7.18
C SER A 83 -3.12 10.57 -6.86
N HIS A 84 -3.33 10.14 -5.62
CA HIS A 84 -2.86 8.85 -5.16
C HIS A 84 -4.04 7.92 -4.93
N GLY A 85 -4.06 6.79 -5.67
CA GLY A 85 -4.91 5.65 -5.39
C GLY A 85 -4.13 4.61 -4.59
N SER A 86 -4.87 3.80 -3.85
CA SER A 86 -4.32 2.67 -3.10
C SER A 86 -4.47 1.38 -3.88
N ASP A 87 -4.81 0.31 -3.21
CA ASP A 87 -4.79 -1.07 -3.66
C ASP A 87 -5.74 -1.32 -4.83
N CYS A 88 -5.18 -1.65 -5.99
CA CYS A 88 -5.88 -2.09 -7.18
C CYS A 88 -5.75 -3.60 -7.35
N MET A 89 -6.74 -4.32 -6.83
CA MET A 89 -6.90 -5.76 -7.02
C MET A 89 -8.10 -6.04 -7.92
N ALA A 90 -7.92 -5.97 -9.23
CA ALA A 90 -8.98 -6.31 -10.18
C ALA A 90 -9.10 -7.83 -10.33
N VAL A 91 -9.77 -8.45 -9.38
CA VAL A 91 -10.00 -9.89 -9.28
C VAL A 91 -11.49 -10.17 -9.05
N ASP A 92 -11.89 -11.41 -9.06
CA ASP A 92 -13.26 -11.88 -8.80
C ASP A 92 -14.29 -11.23 -9.77
N CYS A 93 -15.20 -10.40 -9.28
CA CYS A 93 -16.21 -9.72 -10.10
C CYS A 93 -15.68 -8.43 -10.75
N ILE A 94 -14.49 -7.95 -10.38
CA ILE A 94 -13.87 -6.77 -10.98
C ILE A 94 -13.11 -7.20 -12.24
N CYS A 95 -13.82 -7.24 -13.35
CA CYS A 95 -13.28 -7.70 -14.62
C CYS A 95 -13.90 -6.92 -15.79
N ASP A 96 -13.31 -7.05 -16.97
CA ASP A 96 -13.73 -6.34 -18.18
C ASP A 96 -15.22 -6.42 -18.48
N ALA A 97 -15.84 -7.56 -18.16
CA ALA A 97 -17.25 -7.80 -18.47
C ALA A 97 -18.21 -7.06 -17.53
N TYR A 98 -17.83 -6.86 -16.27
CA TYR A 98 -18.73 -6.38 -15.21
C TYR A 98 -18.46 -4.96 -14.74
N THR A 99 -17.31 -4.39 -15.07
CA THR A 99 -16.89 -3.07 -14.56
C THR A 99 -16.57 -2.05 -15.68
N PRO A 100 -17.46 -1.86 -16.70
CA PRO A 100 -17.18 -0.92 -17.78
C PRO A 100 -17.16 0.54 -17.34
N HIS A 101 -17.79 0.87 -16.20
CA HIS A 101 -17.97 2.21 -15.65
C HIS A 101 -17.23 2.41 -14.34
N LEU A 102 -16.11 1.68 -14.14
CA LEU A 102 -15.39 1.62 -12.86
C LEU A 102 -14.99 2.99 -12.34
N PHE A 103 -14.59 3.90 -13.21
CA PHE A 103 -14.05 5.21 -12.83
C PHE A 103 -14.97 6.39 -13.11
N ASP A 104 -16.17 6.18 -13.66
CA ASP A 104 -17.05 7.28 -14.10
C ASP A 104 -17.35 8.29 -13.00
N SER A 105 -17.51 7.82 -11.75
CA SER A 105 -17.85 8.69 -10.61
C SER A 105 -16.68 9.52 -10.07
N ILE A 106 -15.45 9.18 -10.40
CA ILE A 106 -14.24 9.83 -9.90
C ILE A 106 -13.36 10.42 -11.00
N ALA A 107 -13.74 10.21 -12.27
CA ALA A 107 -12.94 10.59 -13.42
C ALA A 107 -12.58 12.09 -13.40
N ASP A 108 -13.57 12.96 -13.15
CA ASP A 108 -13.39 14.42 -13.14
C ASP A 108 -12.52 14.94 -11.97
N PHE A 109 -12.33 14.13 -10.96
CA PHE A 109 -11.55 14.47 -9.77
C PHE A 109 -10.18 13.81 -9.79
N TYR A 110 -10.14 12.49 -9.93
CA TYR A 110 -8.92 11.70 -9.75
C TYR A 110 -8.07 11.62 -11.02
N LEU A 111 -8.72 11.38 -12.19
CA LEU A 111 -8.02 11.08 -13.44
C LEU A 111 -7.64 12.33 -14.26
N THR A 112 -8.07 13.51 -13.82
CA THR A 112 -7.72 14.80 -14.49
C THR A 112 -6.48 15.46 -13.91
N THR A 113 -5.85 14.84 -12.90
CA THR A 113 -4.57 15.33 -12.35
C THR A 113 -3.42 15.10 -13.34
N ASP A 114 -2.31 15.79 -13.13
CA ASP A 114 -1.13 15.65 -14.01
C ASP A 114 -0.45 14.28 -13.85
N LEU A 115 -0.53 13.68 -12.64
CA LEU A 115 0.01 12.37 -12.34
C LEU A 115 -0.97 11.54 -11.46
N PRO A 116 -1.94 10.82 -12.04
CA PRO A 116 -2.71 9.82 -11.31
C PRO A 116 -1.86 8.57 -11.05
N THR A 117 -1.80 8.14 -9.78
CA THR A 117 -1.00 6.99 -9.33
C THR A 117 -1.88 5.94 -8.63
N ALA A 118 -1.49 4.66 -8.66
CA ALA A 118 -2.18 3.59 -7.91
C ALA A 118 -1.19 2.50 -7.48
N ASP A 119 -1.57 1.67 -6.50
CA ASP A 119 -0.86 0.43 -6.20
C ASP A 119 -1.47 -0.73 -7.00
N LEU A 120 -0.66 -1.42 -7.82
CA LEU A 120 -1.11 -2.61 -8.56
C LEU A 120 -0.88 -3.85 -7.68
N GLU A 121 -1.82 -4.13 -6.79
CA GLU A 121 -1.73 -5.20 -5.79
C GLU A 121 -2.16 -6.55 -6.37
N SER A 122 -1.49 -6.94 -7.42
CA SER A 122 -1.63 -8.25 -8.08
C SER A 122 -0.57 -8.42 -9.15
N THR A 123 -0.39 -9.65 -9.63
CA THR A 123 0.30 -9.85 -10.90
C THR A 123 -0.64 -9.54 -12.08
N VAL A 124 -0.05 -9.24 -13.24
CA VAL A 124 -0.70 -9.27 -14.54
C VAL A 124 0.03 -10.29 -15.40
N TYR A 125 -0.37 -11.55 -15.27
CA TYR A 125 0.29 -12.68 -15.91
C TYR A 125 -0.67 -13.42 -16.82
N PRO A 126 -0.65 -13.15 -18.15
CA PRO A 126 -1.60 -13.75 -19.11
C PRO A 126 -1.56 -15.28 -19.18
N ALA A 127 -0.45 -15.92 -18.77
CA ALA A 127 -0.34 -17.37 -18.74
C ALA A 127 -1.00 -18.03 -17.51
N ALA A 128 -1.39 -17.23 -16.50
CA ALA A 128 -2.06 -17.71 -15.30
C ALA A 128 -3.58 -17.42 -15.36
N PRO A 129 -4.40 -18.19 -14.62
CA PRO A 129 -5.83 -17.90 -14.51
C PRO A 129 -6.08 -16.51 -13.93
N PHE A 130 -7.05 -15.79 -14.50
CA PHE A 130 -7.56 -14.55 -13.93
C PHE A 130 -8.23 -14.80 -12.56
N GLY A 131 -8.11 -13.83 -11.66
CA GLY A 131 -8.88 -13.76 -10.43
C GLY A 131 -8.10 -14.18 -9.19
N ARG A 132 -8.83 -14.40 -8.12
CA ARG A 132 -8.33 -14.86 -6.83
C ARG A 132 -8.24 -16.38 -6.83
N ASN A 133 -7.06 -16.91 -7.03
CA ASN A 133 -6.81 -18.34 -7.11
C ASN A 133 -6.42 -18.90 -5.74
N GLN A 134 -7.41 -19.35 -4.97
CA GLN A 134 -7.17 -19.92 -3.63
C GLN A 134 -6.78 -21.38 -3.71
N PRO A 135 -5.62 -21.77 -3.20
CA PRO A 135 -5.34 -23.18 -2.92
C PRO A 135 -6.30 -23.70 -1.85
N LYS A 136 -6.62 -24.99 -1.90
CA LYS A 136 -7.41 -25.62 -0.84
C LYS A 136 -6.59 -25.68 0.44
N VAL A 137 -7.11 -25.09 1.51
CA VAL A 137 -6.55 -25.29 2.86
C VAL A 137 -6.77 -26.74 3.28
N LEU A 138 -5.68 -27.48 3.47
CA LEU A 138 -5.72 -28.88 3.92
C LEU A 138 -5.78 -28.95 5.46
N PRO A 139 -6.29 -30.05 6.05
CA PRO A 139 -6.25 -30.23 7.49
C PRO A 139 -4.83 -30.05 8.06
N GLY A 140 -4.68 -29.16 9.04
CA GLY A 140 -3.38 -28.84 9.66
C GLY A 140 -2.60 -27.70 9.00
N GLN A 141 -3.05 -27.16 7.88
CA GLN A 141 -2.50 -25.93 7.29
C GLN A 141 -3.18 -24.70 7.86
N THR A 142 -2.42 -23.63 8.01
CA THR A 142 -2.94 -22.27 8.33
C THR A 142 -3.34 -21.54 7.05
N ARG A 143 -4.00 -20.40 7.18
CA ARG A 143 -4.30 -19.53 6.04
C ARG A 143 -3.02 -18.98 5.41
N THR A 144 -2.00 -18.70 6.21
CA THR A 144 -0.69 -18.22 5.72
C THR A 144 0.01 -19.23 4.83
N ASP A 145 -0.18 -20.56 5.09
CA ASP A 145 0.35 -21.60 4.21
C ASP A 145 -0.36 -21.65 2.85
N CYS A 146 -1.52 -21.00 2.74
CA CYS A 146 -2.43 -21.11 1.61
C CYS A 146 -2.94 -19.75 1.14
N ASN A 147 -2.12 -18.70 1.21
CA ASN A 147 -2.47 -17.37 0.74
C ASN A 147 -2.93 -17.38 -0.73
N PRO A 148 -4.02 -16.68 -1.08
CA PRO A 148 -4.50 -16.63 -2.44
C PRO A 148 -3.46 -16.01 -3.37
N ARG A 149 -3.50 -16.42 -4.64
CA ARG A 149 -2.72 -15.82 -5.71
C ARG A 149 -3.62 -14.87 -6.49
N MET A 150 -3.26 -13.60 -6.55
CA MET A 150 -4.01 -12.57 -7.26
C MET A 150 -3.47 -12.38 -8.66
N ASN A 151 -4.36 -12.40 -9.66
CA ASN A 151 -3.98 -12.14 -11.05
C ASN A 151 -5.03 -11.28 -11.73
N THR A 152 -4.67 -10.04 -12.02
CA THR A 152 -5.48 -9.08 -12.78
C THR A 152 -5.38 -9.40 -14.27
N SER A 153 -6.48 -9.24 -15.02
CA SER A 153 -6.45 -9.45 -16.47
C SER A 153 -5.71 -8.30 -17.17
N ALA A 154 -5.07 -8.62 -18.30
CA ALA A 154 -4.45 -7.61 -19.15
C ALA A 154 -5.48 -6.55 -19.64
N GLY A 155 -6.74 -6.95 -19.87
CA GLY A 155 -7.81 -6.03 -20.23
C GLY A 155 -8.20 -5.07 -19.12
N MET A 156 -8.16 -5.50 -17.85
CA MET A 156 -8.35 -4.57 -16.72
C MET A 156 -7.20 -3.59 -16.59
N LEU A 157 -5.95 -4.02 -16.82
CA LEU A 157 -4.82 -3.11 -16.87
C LEU A 157 -4.98 -2.08 -18.02
N ASP A 158 -5.49 -2.51 -19.19
CA ASP A 158 -5.85 -1.58 -20.27
C ASP A 158 -6.85 -0.54 -19.79
N ARG A 159 -7.86 -0.92 -19.00
CA ARG A 159 -8.83 0.03 -18.43
C ARG A 159 -8.19 1.03 -17.50
N PHE A 160 -7.32 0.59 -16.60
CA PHE A 160 -6.62 1.47 -15.67
C PHE A 160 -5.80 2.53 -16.41
N VAL A 161 -4.98 2.10 -17.37
CA VAL A 161 -4.11 3.00 -18.15
C VAL A 161 -4.95 3.90 -19.07
N ASN A 162 -5.97 3.37 -19.74
CA ASN A 162 -6.84 4.16 -20.63
C ASN A 162 -7.73 5.15 -19.86
N ALA A 163 -8.10 4.84 -18.62
CA ALA A 163 -8.78 5.78 -17.73
C ALA A 163 -7.89 6.97 -17.37
N GLY A 164 -6.57 6.80 -17.33
CA GLY A 164 -5.63 7.89 -17.10
C GLY A 164 -4.58 7.62 -16.05
N ILE A 165 -4.59 6.47 -15.36
CA ILE A 165 -3.53 6.14 -14.39
C ILE A 165 -2.19 6.05 -15.12
N ARG A 166 -1.19 6.77 -14.62
CA ARG A 166 0.12 6.96 -15.27
C ARG A 166 1.26 6.23 -14.59
N TYR A 167 1.15 6.04 -13.29
CA TYR A 167 2.15 5.35 -12.49
C TYR A 167 1.50 4.29 -11.62
N PHE A 168 2.19 3.15 -11.49
CA PHE A 168 1.82 2.06 -10.59
C PHE A 168 2.97 1.74 -9.64
N SER A 169 2.70 1.75 -8.33
CA SER A 169 3.55 1.04 -7.39
C SER A 169 3.34 -0.45 -7.58
N THR A 170 4.42 -1.22 -7.57
CA THR A 170 4.38 -2.67 -7.85
C THR A 170 4.98 -3.50 -6.72
N ALA A 171 5.55 -2.86 -5.69
CA ALA A 171 6.02 -3.57 -4.50
C ALA A 171 4.88 -3.73 -3.49
N ASN A 172 4.28 -4.90 -3.45
CA ASN A 172 3.23 -5.28 -2.52
C ASN A 172 3.32 -6.78 -2.21
N ASN A 173 2.51 -7.28 -1.27
CA ASN A 173 2.54 -8.67 -0.83
C ASN A 173 2.06 -9.67 -1.91
N HIS A 174 1.39 -9.20 -2.99
CA HIS A 174 0.90 -9.99 -4.11
C HIS A 174 1.74 -9.91 -5.39
N CYS A 175 2.80 -9.09 -5.41
CA CYS A 175 3.61 -8.90 -6.61
C CYS A 175 4.39 -10.15 -7.06
N TYR A 176 4.58 -11.12 -6.15
CA TYR A 176 5.31 -12.38 -6.40
C TYR A 176 4.41 -13.61 -6.39
N ASP A 177 3.11 -13.46 -6.54
CA ASP A 177 2.12 -14.53 -6.46
C ASP A 177 2.30 -15.64 -7.50
N TYR A 178 2.86 -15.32 -8.64
CA TYR A 178 3.23 -16.27 -9.69
C TYR A 178 4.74 -16.29 -9.93
N ASP A 179 5.50 -16.18 -8.86
CA ASP A 179 6.94 -16.24 -8.83
C ASP A 179 7.62 -15.21 -9.76
N GLU A 180 8.88 -15.37 -10.09
CA GLU A 180 9.63 -14.49 -10.99
C GLU A 180 8.92 -14.30 -12.35
N ALA A 181 8.29 -15.35 -12.86
CA ALA A 181 7.62 -15.30 -14.17
C ALA A 181 6.43 -14.35 -14.16
N GLY A 182 5.61 -14.38 -13.11
CA GLY A 182 4.47 -13.48 -12.93
C GLY A 182 4.91 -12.04 -12.71
N LEU A 183 5.94 -11.82 -11.89
CA LEU A 183 6.51 -10.51 -11.66
C LEU A 183 7.02 -9.88 -12.96
N LEU A 184 7.87 -10.58 -13.70
CA LEU A 184 8.43 -10.08 -14.96
C LEU A 184 7.36 -9.85 -16.03
N ALA A 185 6.36 -10.74 -16.12
CA ALA A 185 5.23 -10.55 -17.03
C ALA A 185 4.42 -9.28 -16.69
N THR A 186 4.24 -8.97 -15.40
CA THR A 186 3.57 -7.74 -14.96
C THR A 186 4.33 -6.50 -15.43
N LEU A 187 5.65 -6.49 -15.30
CA LEU A 187 6.48 -5.40 -15.80
C LEU A 187 6.36 -5.25 -17.33
N ASP A 188 6.40 -6.37 -18.08
CA ASP A 188 6.24 -6.35 -19.53
C ASP A 188 4.86 -5.81 -19.95
N GLU A 189 3.80 -6.14 -19.20
CA GLU A 189 2.46 -5.64 -19.44
C GLU A 189 2.31 -4.14 -19.16
N LEU A 190 2.99 -3.60 -18.14
CA LEU A 190 3.05 -2.17 -17.83
C LEU A 190 3.83 -1.42 -18.90
N ASP A 191 5.04 -1.89 -19.25
CA ASP A 191 5.90 -1.28 -20.28
C ASP A 191 5.21 -1.23 -21.64
N ARG A 192 4.52 -2.29 -22.02
CA ARG A 192 3.77 -2.35 -23.29
C ARG A 192 2.70 -1.25 -23.40
N ARG A 193 2.20 -0.77 -22.28
CA ARG A 193 1.20 0.31 -22.18
C ARG A 193 1.81 1.68 -21.94
N GLY A 194 3.13 1.76 -21.75
CA GLY A 194 3.81 3.00 -21.40
C GLY A 194 3.45 3.52 -20.00
N ALA A 195 3.01 2.65 -19.12
CA ALA A 195 2.73 2.98 -17.72
C ALA A 195 4.04 2.98 -16.92
N ALA A 196 4.32 4.06 -16.23
CA ALA A 196 5.45 4.13 -15.33
C ALA A 196 5.24 3.24 -14.10
N HIS A 197 6.31 2.65 -13.57
CA HIS A 197 6.21 1.77 -12.41
C HIS A 197 7.53 1.72 -11.63
N SER A 198 7.47 1.41 -10.34
CA SER A 198 8.63 1.13 -9.50
C SER A 198 8.28 0.13 -8.39
N GLY A 199 9.31 -0.46 -7.79
CA GLY A 199 9.16 -1.41 -6.67
C GLY A 199 9.51 -2.84 -7.01
N THR A 200 9.28 -3.28 -8.24
CA THR A 200 9.76 -4.56 -8.78
C THR A 200 10.72 -4.31 -9.92
N ASN A 201 11.71 -5.18 -10.10
CA ASN A 201 12.91 -4.90 -10.89
C ASN A 201 13.32 -6.07 -11.78
N ARG A 202 14.03 -5.77 -12.88
CA ARG A 202 14.65 -6.75 -13.79
C ARG A 202 16.14 -6.97 -13.52
N SER A 203 16.74 -6.11 -12.70
CA SER A 203 18.17 -6.18 -12.40
C SER A 203 18.52 -5.56 -11.05
N PRO A 204 19.69 -5.90 -10.46
CA PRO A 204 20.20 -5.23 -9.26
C PRO A 204 20.38 -3.71 -9.43
N GLN A 205 20.65 -3.26 -10.66
CA GLN A 205 20.83 -1.84 -10.96
C GLN A 205 19.50 -1.10 -10.91
N GLU A 206 18.42 -1.69 -11.43
CA GLU A 206 17.06 -1.11 -11.32
C GLU A 206 16.64 -0.95 -9.88
N GLN A 207 16.88 -1.94 -9.02
CA GLN A 207 16.52 -1.89 -7.61
C GLN A 207 17.04 -0.67 -6.87
N THR A 208 18.22 -0.18 -7.22
CA THR A 208 18.86 0.95 -6.53
C THR A 208 18.73 2.27 -7.28
N GLN A 209 18.02 2.29 -8.40
CA GLN A 209 17.76 3.47 -9.20
C GLN A 209 16.33 3.97 -9.00
N ALA A 210 16.18 5.15 -8.41
CA ALA A 210 14.87 5.78 -8.28
C ALA A 210 14.28 6.11 -9.67
N LEU A 211 12.98 5.85 -9.83
CA LEU A 211 12.20 6.36 -10.95
C LEU A 211 11.94 7.84 -10.73
N VAL A 212 12.33 8.69 -11.68
CA VAL A 212 12.04 10.14 -11.65
C VAL A 212 11.29 10.53 -12.91
N LEU A 213 10.07 11.03 -12.74
CA LEU A 213 9.18 11.49 -13.80
C LEU A 213 9.25 13.02 -13.94
N ASP A 214 9.24 13.51 -15.17
CA ASP A 214 9.01 14.93 -15.43
C ASP A 214 7.51 15.17 -15.62
N VAL A 215 6.91 15.83 -14.65
CA VAL A 215 5.48 16.16 -14.64
C VAL A 215 5.34 17.66 -14.78
N GLY A 216 5.10 18.15 -15.99
CA GLY A 216 4.96 19.58 -16.24
C GLY A 216 6.20 20.42 -15.86
N GLY A 217 7.39 19.83 -15.91
CA GLY A 217 8.65 20.45 -15.53
C GLY A 217 8.97 20.39 -14.03
N VAL A 218 8.19 19.68 -13.23
CA VAL A 218 8.50 19.29 -11.85
C VAL A 218 8.96 17.82 -11.88
N ARG A 219 10.10 17.54 -11.25
CA ARG A 219 10.69 16.20 -11.22
C ARG A 219 10.20 15.46 -9.99
N VAL A 220 9.34 14.48 -10.19
CA VAL A 220 8.74 13.66 -9.12
C VAL A 220 9.43 12.30 -9.10
N ALA A 221 10.05 11.95 -7.97
CA ALA A 221 10.55 10.61 -7.73
C ALA A 221 9.46 9.76 -7.08
N GLU A 222 9.19 8.59 -7.66
CA GLU A 222 8.22 7.62 -7.16
C GLU A 222 8.97 6.37 -6.69
N LEU A 223 9.04 6.19 -5.37
CA LEU A 223 9.62 5.03 -4.71
C LEU A 223 8.51 4.08 -4.28
N SER A 224 8.76 2.78 -4.26
CA SER A 224 7.75 1.78 -3.88
C SER A 224 8.41 0.59 -3.19
N GLU A 225 7.96 0.27 -1.99
CA GLU A 225 8.49 -0.79 -1.13
C GLU A 225 7.37 -1.57 -0.44
N THR A 226 7.61 -2.87 -0.21
CA THR A 226 6.70 -3.76 0.51
C THR A 226 7.33 -4.36 1.77
N PHE A 227 6.50 -4.57 2.79
CA PHE A 227 6.96 -5.20 4.03
C PHE A 227 7.11 -6.72 3.94
N ASP A 228 6.39 -7.38 3.03
CA ASP A 228 6.31 -8.85 2.95
C ASP A 228 5.84 -9.34 1.57
N LEU A 229 5.86 -10.66 1.37
CA LEU A 229 5.39 -11.39 0.20
C LEU A 229 4.44 -12.54 0.55
N ASN A 230 3.63 -12.39 1.57
CA ASN A 230 2.75 -13.48 2.03
C ASN A 230 3.53 -14.78 2.29
N ASP A 231 4.68 -14.67 2.99
CA ASP A 231 5.61 -15.78 3.32
C ASP A 231 6.23 -16.49 2.09
N ARG A 232 6.16 -15.91 0.89
CA ARG A 232 6.80 -16.50 -0.29
C ARG A 232 8.30 -16.28 -0.26
N ALA A 233 9.05 -17.38 -0.36
CA ALA A 233 10.50 -17.32 -0.48
C ALA A 233 10.92 -17.00 -1.92
N TYR A 234 11.93 -16.15 -2.09
CA TYR A 234 12.56 -15.85 -3.35
C TYR A 234 14.07 -15.68 -3.19
N GLU A 235 14.83 -16.08 -4.22
CA GLU A 235 16.30 -16.10 -4.16
C GLU A 235 16.94 -14.77 -4.56
N LYS A 236 16.45 -14.18 -5.66
CA LYS A 236 17.01 -12.95 -6.24
C LYS A 236 16.47 -11.73 -5.52
N LYS A 237 17.09 -11.32 -4.42
CA LYS A 237 16.63 -10.23 -3.57
C LYS A 237 16.48 -8.87 -4.26
N TRP A 238 17.04 -8.71 -5.43
CA TRP A 238 16.90 -7.53 -6.26
C TRP A 238 15.60 -7.48 -7.08
N LEU A 239 14.84 -8.59 -7.21
CA LEU A 239 13.59 -8.60 -7.98
C LEU A 239 12.55 -7.62 -7.44
N LEU A 240 12.59 -7.30 -6.15
CA LEU A 240 11.64 -6.39 -5.55
C LEU A 240 12.27 -5.61 -4.39
N ASN A 241 11.65 -4.49 -4.08
CA ASN A 241 12.03 -3.63 -2.98
C ASN A 241 11.32 -4.09 -1.70
N GLU A 242 11.91 -5.07 -1.01
CA GLU A 242 11.43 -5.53 0.28
C GLU A 242 12.10 -4.73 1.39
N VAL A 243 11.30 -4.03 2.18
CA VAL A 243 11.70 -3.31 3.40
C VAL A 243 10.75 -3.71 4.51
N ARG A 244 11.23 -4.49 5.46
CA ARG A 244 10.44 -5.13 6.53
C ARG A 244 9.88 -4.11 7.52
N PHE A 245 8.99 -3.22 7.07
CA PHE A 245 8.41 -2.14 7.87
C PHE A 245 7.68 -2.63 9.13
N ASN A 246 7.18 -3.86 9.11
CA ASN A 246 6.48 -4.44 10.26
C ASN A 246 7.45 -5.05 11.27
N ASP A 247 8.74 -5.15 10.97
CA ASP A 247 9.77 -5.69 11.87
C ASP A 247 10.38 -4.60 12.77
N THR A 248 10.99 -5.04 13.88
CA THR A 248 11.72 -4.16 14.78
C THR A 248 13.06 -4.81 15.17
N PRO A 249 14.20 -4.22 14.82
CA PRO A 249 14.36 -2.99 14.02
C PRO A 249 14.09 -3.21 12.51
N CYS A 250 13.71 -2.14 11.81
CA CYS A 250 13.61 -2.12 10.35
C CYS A 250 14.92 -1.61 9.73
N ASP A 251 15.37 -2.25 8.64
CA ASP A 251 16.52 -1.81 7.85
C ASP A 251 16.06 -0.91 6.69
N PHE A 252 16.49 0.34 6.68
CA PHE A 252 16.14 1.35 5.67
C PHE A 252 17.22 1.55 4.61
N THR A 253 18.25 0.70 4.57
CA THR A 253 19.40 0.88 3.67
C THR A 253 19.00 1.00 2.20
N LEU A 254 18.03 0.22 1.73
CA LEU A 254 17.53 0.32 0.36
C LEU A 254 16.85 1.67 0.09
N ILE A 255 16.03 2.15 1.02
CA ILE A 255 15.36 3.46 0.87
C ILE A 255 16.39 4.59 0.88
N GLU A 256 17.41 4.51 1.72
CA GLU A 256 18.52 5.50 1.73
C GLU A 256 19.19 5.58 0.36
N GLN A 257 19.46 4.45 -0.29
CA GLN A 257 20.02 4.39 -1.62
C GLN A 257 19.09 4.99 -2.68
N LEU A 258 17.80 4.68 -2.63
CA LEU A 258 16.80 5.21 -3.55
C LEU A 258 16.61 6.73 -3.38
N ILE A 259 16.56 7.25 -2.15
CA ILE A 259 16.51 8.68 -1.88
C ILE A 259 17.79 9.37 -2.41
N ALA A 260 18.96 8.78 -2.21
CA ALA A 260 20.20 9.30 -2.75
C ALA A 260 20.19 9.34 -4.30
N SER A 261 19.65 8.27 -4.93
CA SER A 261 19.46 8.20 -6.39
C SER A 261 18.49 9.27 -6.89
N ALA A 262 17.35 9.49 -6.21
CA ALA A 262 16.38 10.53 -6.53
C ALA A 262 17.02 11.94 -6.47
N LYS A 263 17.75 12.23 -5.40
CA LYS A 263 18.46 13.50 -5.22
C LYS A 263 19.55 13.70 -6.28
N ALA A 264 20.31 12.66 -6.64
CA ALA A 264 21.32 12.72 -7.70
C ALA A 264 20.68 13.03 -9.06
N GLN A 265 19.46 12.55 -9.29
CA GLN A 265 18.66 12.85 -10.47
C GLN A 265 17.90 14.19 -10.35
N LYS A 266 18.12 14.97 -9.29
CA LYS A 266 17.50 16.28 -9.05
C LYS A 266 15.97 16.21 -8.99
N ALA A 267 15.43 15.22 -8.27
CA ALA A 267 14.02 15.21 -7.94
C ALA A 267 13.65 16.42 -7.09
N ASP A 268 12.54 17.07 -7.43
CA ASP A 268 11.97 18.20 -6.69
C ASP A 268 11.08 17.69 -5.54
N ILE A 269 10.43 16.55 -5.75
CA ILE A 269 9.54 15.88 -4.80
C ILE A 269 9.92 14.39 -4.75
N ILE A 270 9.93 13.81 -3.57
CA ILE A 270 10.13 12.37 -3.35
C ILE A 270 8.88 11.80 -2.69
N THR A 271 8.14 10.97 -3.43
CA THR A 271 7.00 10.18 -2.92
C THR A 271 7.47 8.76 -2.62
N LEU A 272 7.03 8.22 -1.49
CA LEU A 272 7.23 6.83 -1.10
C LEU A 272 5.88 6.12 -1.00
N HIS A 273 5.63 5.13 -1.83
CA HIS A 273 4.52 4.20 -1.71
C HIS A 273 4.96 3.05 -0.79
N ALA A 274 4.42 3.05 0.42
CA ALA A 274 4.77 2.09 1.46
C ALA A 274 3.63 1.09 1.66
N HIS A 275 3.84 -0.13 1.19
CA HIS A 275 2.91 -1.23 1.41
C HIS A 275 3.25 -1.88 2.76
N TRP A 276 2.52 -1.53 3.83
CA TRP A 276 2.87 -1.79 5.22
C TRP A 276 1.68 -1.97 6.15
N GLY A 277 1.94 -2.27 7.43
CA GLY A 277 0.93 -2.37 8.47
C GLY A 277 0.19 -3.70 8.46
N TRP A 278 -1.07 -3.68 8.88
CA TRP A 278 -1.91 -4.86 9.04
C TRP A 278 -3.26 -4.68 8.36
N GLU A 279 -3.75 -5.72 7.70
CA GLU A 279 -5.06 -5.71 7.07
C GLU A 279 -6.17 -5.38 8.08
N PHE A 280 -7.09 -4.50 7.67
CA PHE A 280 -8.31 -4.11 8.37
C PHE A 280 -8.11 -3.40 9.72
N GLU A 281 -6.92 -2.89 10.01
CA GLU A 281 -6.65 -2.05 11.16
C GLU A 281 -6.93 -0.57 10.85
N LEU A 282 -7.78 0.09 11.68
CA LEU A 282 -8.19 1.49 11.48
C LEU A 282 -7.13 2.51 11.95
N TYR A 283 -6.15 2.06 12.70
CA TYR A 283 -5.04 2.89 13.18
C TYR A 283 -3.69 2.26 12.83
N PRO A 284 -2.70 3.05 12.45
CA PRO A 284 -1.35 2.54 12.28
C PRO A 284 -0.79 2.09 13.63
N HIS A 285 0.08 1.10 13.60
CA HIS A 285 0.86 0.73 14.77
C HIS A 285 1.78 1.92 15.18
N PRO A 286 2.03 2.17 16.50
CA PRO A 286 2.92 3.26 16.93
C PRO A 286 4.30 3.21 16.28
N LYS A 287 4.81 2.01 16.00
CA LYS A 287 6.09 1.83 15.31
C LYS A 287 6.05 2.27 13.84
N THR A 288 4.92 2.09 13.17
CA THR A 288 4.70 2.60 11.81
C THR A 288 4.76 4.12 11.78
N VAL A 289 4.19 4.78 12.80
CA VAL A 289 4.29 6.25 12.96
C VAL A 289 5.74 6.69 13.16
N GLU A 290 6.48 6.00 14.04
CA GLU A 290 7.92 6.27 14.25
C GLU A 290 8.73 6.12 12.97
N TYR A 291 8.44 5.07 12.17
CA TYR A 291 9.13 4.84 10.90
C TYR A 291 8.75 5.87 9.84
N ALA A 292 7.49 6.28 9.78
CA ALA A 292 7.05 7.35 8.87
C ALA A 292 7.80 8.67 9.15
N HIS A 293 7.96 9.04 10.43
CA HIS A 293 8.74 10.22 10.82
C HIS A 293 10.21 10.08 10.41
N LYS A 294 10.82 8.92 10.64
CA LYS A 294 12.21 8.66 10.21
C LYS A 294 12.36 8.77 8.68
N LEU A 295 11.43 8.22 7.91
CA LEU A 295 11.44 8.33 6.45
C LEU A 295 11.32 9.78 5.97
N ALA A 296 10.46 10.58 6.61
CA ALA A 296 10.35 12.01 6.34
C ALA A 296 11.70 12.71 6.60
N GLU A 297 12.35 12.45 7.75
CA GLU A 297 13.64 13.02 8.11
C GLU A 297 14.78 12.58 7.17
N MET A 298 14.68 11.43 6.52
CA MET A 298 15.59 10.99 5.45
C MET A 298 15.40 11.77 4.16
N GLY A 299 14.24 12.43 3.98
CA GLY A 299 13.96 13.32 2.86
C GLY A 299 12.83 12.87 1.94
N VAL A 300 11.90 12.07 2.43
CA VAL A 300 10.63 11.78 1.75
C VAL A 300 9.67 12.95 2.01
N ASP A 301 9.03 13.46 0.97
CA ASP A 301 8.09 14.59 1.04
C ASP A 301 6.64 14.13 1.18
N VAL A 302 6.30 12.99 0.59
CA VAL A 302 4.96 12.37 0.67
C VAL A 302 5.10 10.88 0.90
N ILE A 303 4.39 10.35 1.90
CA ILE A 303 4.26 8.90 2.14
C ILE A 303 2.83 8.48 1.83
N VAL A 304 2.68 7.51 0.94
CA VAL A 304 1.40 6.91 0.52
C VAL A 304 1.36 5.48 1.04
N GLY A 305 0.67 5.27 2.17
CA GLY A 305 0.49 3.95 2.76
C GLY A 305 -0.60 3.15 2.04
N THR A 306 -0.35 1.87 1.85
CA THR A 306 -1.22 0.85 1.24
C THR A 306 -1.18 -0.44 2.04
N HIS A 307 -1.96 -1.46 1.74
CA HIS A 307 -2.09 -2.76 2.40
C HIS A 307 -3.19 -2.89 3.47
N PRO A 308 -3.45 -1.93 4.38
CA PRO A 308 -4.50 -2.16 5.40
C PRO A 308 -5.91 -2.35 4.84
N HIS A 309 -6.15 -2.07 3.56
CA HIS A 309 -7.46 -2.15 2.89
C HIS A 309 -8.58 -1.33 3.53
N VAL A 310 -8.23 -0.50 4.49
CA VAL A 310 -9.11 0.47 5.17
C VAL A 310 -8.38 1.79 5.29
N SER A 311 -9.13 2.89 5.21
CA SER A 311 -8.55 4.21 5.38
C SER A 311 -8.07 4.41 6.82
N GLN A 312 -6.81 4.80 6.97
CA GLN A 312 -6.22 5.19 8.25
C GLN A 312 -6.03 6.71 8.31
N PRO A 313 -5.78 7.30 9.50
CA PRO A 313 -5.55 8.73 9.64
C PRO A 313 -4.41 9.26 8.76
N MET A 314 -4.45 10.56 8.49
CA MET A 314 -3.39 11.31 7.82
C MET A 314 -2.62 12.18 8.81
N GLU A 315 -1.38 12.52 8.45
CA GLU A 315 -0.53 13.39 9.24
C GLU A 315 0.23 14.39 8.36
N LYS A 316 0.37 15.60 8.84
CA LYS A 316 1.41 16.54 8.39
C LYS A 316 2.52 16.53 9.42
N TYR A 317 3.55 15.76 9.18
CA TYR A 317 4.73 15.73 10.03
C TYR A 317 5.65 16.89 9.72
N THR A 318 5.91 17.73 10.72
CA THR A 318 6.79 18.90 10.59
C THR A 318 8.03 18.72 11.45
N TYR A 319 9.21 18.91 10.86
CA TYR A 319 10.50 18.72 11.50
C TYR A 319 11.51 19.79 11.06
N THR A 320 12.63 19.88 11.77
CA THR A 320 13.70 20.82 11.42
C THR A 320 14.90 20.05 10.89
N GLN A 321 15.36 20.38 9.71
CA GLN A 321 16.56 19.82 9.09
C GLN A 321 17.48 20.94 8.62
N ASN A 322 18.74 20.93 9.05
CA ASN A 322 19.76 21.95 8.72
C ASN A 322 19.32 23.39 9.05
N GLY A 323 18.48 23.56 10.08
CA GLY A 323 17.95 24.87 10.50
C GLY A 323 16.74 25.36 9.70
N GLU A 324 16.26 24.58 8.73
CA GLU A 324 15.05 24.86 7.97
C GLU A 324 13.90 23.97 8.43
N GLN A 325 12.70 24.54 8.49
CA GLN A 325 11.49 23.80 8.75
C GLN A 325 11.04 23.07 7.49
N ARG A 326 10.78 21.77 7.61
CA ARG A 326 10.27 20.92 6.55
C ARG A 326 9.00 20.21 7.00
N SER A 327 8.21 19.77 6.04
CA SER A 327 7.00 18.97 6.32
C SER A 327 6.89 17.84 5.33
N CYS A 328 6.41 16.69 5.83
CA CYS A 328 6.02 15.53 5.03
C CYS A 328 4.52 15.31 5.19
N LEU A 329 3.82 15.03 4.09
CA LEU A 329 2.43 14.57 4.12
C LEU A 329 2.42 13.05 4.18
N ILE A 330 1.75 12.50 5.19
CA ILE A 330 1.71 11.06 5.43
C ILE A 330 0.26 10.58 5.38
N PHE A 331 -0.04 9.70 4.45
CA PHE A 331 -1.24 8.88 4.42
C PHE A 331 -0.85 7.51 4.96
N TYR A 332 -1.30 7.14 6.16
CA TYR A 332 -0.94 5.84 6.74
C TYR A 332 -1.58 4.66 5.98
N SER A 333 -2.78 4.85 5.47
CA SER A 333 -3.41 4.01 4.46
C SER A 333 -4.52 4.76 3.76
N LEU A 334 -4.59 4.65 2.44
CA LEU A 334 -5.68 5.20 1.64
C LEU A 334 -6.88 4.24 1.53
N GLY A 335 -6.77 3.01 2.02
CA GLY A 335 -7.78 1.97 1.88
C GLY A 335 -7.74 1.29 0.52
N ASP A 336 -8.83 0.62 0.14
CA ASP A 336 -8.99 0.02 -1.19
C ASP A 336 -9.33 1.08 -2.23
N PHE A 337 -8.69 1.06 -3.38
CA PHE A 337 -9.08 1.88 -4.52
C PHE A 337 -9.95 1.07 -5.50
N VAL A 338 -9.49 -0.10 -5.90
CA VAL A 338 -10.23 -1.04 -6.75
C VAL A 338 -10.07 -2.43 -6.18
N SER A 339 -10.99 -2.87 -5.34
CA SER A 339 -10.95 -4.20 -4.77
C SER A 339 -12.33 -4.77 -4.47
N PHE A 340 -12.39 -6.06 -4.13
CA PHE A 340 -13.61 -6.73 -3.74
C PHE A 340 -13.38 -7.52 -2.44
N HIS A 341 -13.68 -6.87 -1.33
CA HIS A 341 -13.68 -7.47 0.02
C HIS A 341 -15.10 -7.46 0.61
N PRO A 342 -16.01 -8.35 0.13
CA PRO A 342 -17.42 -8.31 0.52
C PRO A 342 -17.65 -8.58 2.01
N GLN A 343 -16.67 -9.18 2.67
CA GLN A 343 -16.72 -9.55 4.08
C GLN A 343 -16.29 -8.40 5.00
N SER A 344 -15.45 -7.49 4.52
CA SER A 344 -15.01 -6.35 5.31
C SER A 344 -15.86 -5.12 5.01
N ARG A 345 -16.59 -4.64 6.03
CA ARG A 345 -17.39 -3.43 5.90
C ARG A 345 -16.51 -2.20 5.75
N ASP A 346 -15.41 -2.18 6.44
CA ASP A 346 -14.56 -0.99 6.58
C ASP A 346 -13.68 -0.76 5.35
N SER A 347 -13.33 -1.82 4.59
CA SER A 347 -12.60 -1.71 3.33
C SER A 347 -13.42 -1.12 2.17
N ARG A 348 -14.69 -0.81 2.37
CA ARG A 348 -15.56 -0.16 1.37
C ARG A 348 -15.48 1.36 1.38
N ILE A 349 -14.73 1.93 2.29
CA ILE A 349 -14.57 3.37 2.47
C ILE A 349 -13.13 3.73 2.10
N THR A 350 -12.98 4.60 1.13
CA THR A 350 -11.69 5.23 0.78
C THR A 350 -11.82 6.75 0.83
N TYR A 351 -10.71 7.44 1.00
CA TYR A 351 -10.67 8.91 1.00
C TYR A 351 -10.86 9.51 -0.37
#